data_31f97670aa3d6d1d848fd27838f812e0
#
_entry.id   31f97670aa3d6d1d848fd27838f812e0
#
_cell.length_a   1.000
_cell.length_b   1.000
_cell.length_c   1.000
_cell.angle_alpha   90.00
_cell.angle_beta   90.00
_cell.angle_gamma   90.00
#
_symmetry.space_group_name_H-M   'P 1'
#
loop_
_entity.id
_entity.type
_entity.pdbx_description
1 polymer ?
#
loop_
_entity_poly.entity_id
_entity_poly.type
_entity_poly.pdbx_seq_one_letter_code
_entity_poly.pdbx_strand_id
1 'polypeptide(L)'
;PRHCNMYESMYGSDDAESSDEVGTNLSKAERERRDLGTEFVYGEVTYRTMARLLSHVLRKSNRRGSFVDFGSGTGKAVFSAALLKPSKFTCSAGAEYMESLHDHACEIRDKHYKTRVKPLIEHMYPDLKMPSIYLERSDFRAHRWSEKLSDAVSDASVLFAHSTMFDKSMLSHLAKITQDLVSNEDTVFITKYNIYI
;
A
#
# COMPACT_ATOMS: atom_id res chain seq x y z
N PRO A 1 -18.86 -0.83 8.81
CA PRO A 1 -19.07 0.50 9.39
C PRO A 1 -18.02 0.87 10.46
N ARG A 2 -17.72 -0.06 11.44
CA ARG A 2 -16.77 0.24 12.52
C ARG A 2 -15.32 0.39 12.03
N HIS A 3 -14.90 -0.36 11.03
CA HIS A 3 -13.56 -0.27 10.45
C HIS A 3 -13.33 1.05 9.69
N CYS A 4 -14.38 1.62 9.10
CA CYS A 4 -14.31 2.91 8.43
C CYS A 4 -13.97 4.03 9.44
N ASN A 5 -14.62 4.03 10.60
CA ASN A 5 -14.35 5.02 11.65
C ASN A 5 -12.90 4.92 12.19
N MET A 6 -12.33 3.72 12.24
CA MET A 6 -10.93 3.54 12.66
C MET A 6 -9.95 4.07 11.60
N TYR A 7 -10.25 3.86 10.33
CA TYR A 7 -9.46 4.43 9.24
C TYR A 7 -9.51 5.98 9.28
N GLU A 8 -10.71 6.55 9.42
CA GLU A 8 -10.89 7.99 9.56
C GLU A 8 -10.14 8.56 10.77
N SER A 9 -10.05 7.80 11.88
CA SER A 9 -9.28 8.21 13.07
C SER A 9 -7.76 8.24 12.84
N MET A 10 -7.26 7.57 11.82
CA MET A 10 -5.82 7.56 11.46
C MET A 10 -5.47 8.74 10.57
N TYR A 11 -6.37 9.16 9.71
CA TYR A 11 -6.12 10.17 8.67
C TYR A 11 -6.93 11.46 8.85
N GLY A 12 -7.97 11.47 9.72
CA GLY A 12 -8.93 12.57 9.86
C GLY A 12 -10.13 12.44 8.95
N SER A 13 -11.16 13.28 9.17
CA SER A 13 -12.39 13.28 8.37
C SER A 13 -12.25 13.97 7.01
N ASP A 14 -11.24 14.83 6.86
CA ASP A 14 -11.00 15.65 5.66
C ASP A 14 -9.79 15.12 4.87
N ASP A 15 -9.74 13.82 4.70
CA ASP A 15 -8.58 13.08 4.17
C ASP A 15 -8.05 13.56 2.82
N ALA A 16 -8.92 14.01 1.94
CA ALA A 16 -8.51 14.43 0.60
C ALA A 16 -7.70 15.72 0.61
N GLU A 17 -8.05 16.68 1.48
CA GLU A 17 -7.39 17.98 1.51
C GLU A 17 -6.04 17.95 2.26
N SER A 18 -5.97 17.26 3.40
CA SER A 18 -4.73 17.26 4.21
C SER A 18 -3.61 16.42 3.61
N SER A 19 -3.92 15.31 2.98
CA SER A 19 -2.92 14.47 2.33
C SER A 19 -2.48 15.02 0.98
N ASP A 20 -3.39 15.68 0.25
CA ASP A 20 -3.03 16.35 -1.00
C ASP A 20 -2.10 17.55 -0.75
N GLU A 21 -2.31 18.32 0.33
CA GLU A 21 -1.39 19.40 0.70
C GLU A 21 -0.01 18.88 1.09
N VAL A 22 0.06 17.84 1.93
CA VAL A 22 1.34 17.22 2.31
C VAL A 22 2.01 16.63 1.06
N GLY A 23 1.31 15.83 0.29
CA GLY A 23 1.82 15.21 -0.92
C GLY A 23 2.28 16.24 -1.95
N THR A 24 1.50 17.28 -2.19
CA THR A 24 1.80 18.32 -3.20
C THR A 24 3.02 19.15 -2.82
N ASN A 25 3.11 19.59 -1.57
CA ASN A 25 4.23 20.43 -1.13
C ASN A 25 5.55 19.67 -1.12
N LEU A 26 5.52 18.43 -0.62
CA LEU A 26 6.69 17.57 -0.56
C LEU A 26 7.14 17.14 -1.96
N SER A 27 6.20 16.75 -2.81
CA SER A 27 6.46 16.42 -4.21
C SER A 27 7.12 17.56 -4.96
N LYS A 28 6.70 18.79 -4.73
CA LYS A 28 7.30 19.96 -5.36
C LYS A 28 8.76 20.16 -4.95
N ALA A 29 9.05 20.08 -3.66
CA ALA A 29 10.41 20.24 -3.14
C ALA A 29 11.36 19.12 -3.63
N GLU A 30 10.88 17.90 -3.73
CA GLU A 30 11.66 16.78 -4.24
C GLU A 30 11.82 16.82 -5.76
N ARG A 31 10.80 17.27 -6.51
CA ARG A 31 10.91 17.52 -7.95
C ARG A 31 11.98 18.55 -8.27
N GLU A 32 11.99 19.66 -7.54
CA GLU A 32 13.00 20.71 -7.70
C GLU A 32 14.42 20.19 -7.45
N ARG A 33 14.59 19.24 -6.50
CA ARG A 33 15.89 18.62 -6.24
C ARG A 33 16.38 17.68 -7.35
N ARG A 34 15.46 17.06 -8.11
CA ARG A 34 15.79 15.97 -9.03
C ARG A 34 15.51 16.26 -10.49
N ASP A 35 14.92 17.39 -10.81
CA ASP A 35 14.39 17.65 -12.18
C ASP A 35 13.47 16.49 -12.63
N LEU A 36 12.62 16.03 -11.70
CA LEU A 36 11.82 14.83 -11.85
C LEU A 36 10.56 15.11 -12.66
N GLY A 37 10.22 14.15 -13.49
CA GLY A 37 9.04 14.20 -14.33
C GLY A 37 7.70 14.05 -13.58
N THR A 38 6.65 13.85 -14.32
CA THR A 38 5.26 13.79 -13.84
C THR A 38 4.92 12.51 -13.05
N GLU A 39 5.79 11.49 -13.07
CA GLU A 39 5.62 10.23 -12.32
C GLU A 39 5.62 10.39 -10.80
N PHE A 40 6.01 11.54 -10.31
CA PHE A 40 6.02 11.87 -8.89
C PHE A 40 4.82 12.73 -8.44
N VAL A 41 3.79 12.85 -9.27
CA VAL A 41 2.53 13.45 -8.84
C VAL A 41 1.81 12.46 -7.92
N TYR A 42 1.49 12.95 -6.73
CA TYR A 42 0.79 12.18 -5.72
C TYR A 42 -0.69 12.01 -6.07
N GLY A 43 -1.19 10.81 -5.93
CA GLY A 43 -2.61 10.49 -6.09
C GLY A 43 -2.96 9.24 -5.27
N GLU A 44 -3.98 9.34 -4.45
CA GLU A 44 -4.38 8.25 -3.54
C GLU A 44 -5.70 7.59 -3.95
N VAL A 45 -5.80 6.32 -3.61
CA VAL A 45 -7.06 5.56 -3.72
C VAL A 45 -7.87 5.70 -2.44
N THR A 46 -9.18 5.93 -2.56
CA THR A 46 -10.05 6.05 -1.40
C THR A 46 -10.28 4.70 -0.71
N TYR A 47 -10.54 4.72 0.60
CA TYR A 47 -10.90 3.52 1.39
C TYR A 47 -12.07 2.75 0.78
N ARG A 48 -13.10 3.45 0.30
CA ARG A 48 -14.27 2.84 -0.35
C ARG A 48 -13.89 2.11 -1.65
N THR A 49 -13.01 2.70 -2.45
CA THR A 49 -12.50 2.07 -3.68
C THR A 49 -11.69 0.82 -3.35
N MET A 50 -10.80 0.89 -2.35
CA MET A 50 -10.05 -0.28 -1.87
C MET A 50 -10.98 -1.39 -1.37
N ALA A 51 -12.03 -1.06 -0.64
CA ALA A 51 -13.00 -2.04 -0.14
C ALA A 51 -13.69 -2.81 -1.29
N ARG A 52 -14.10 -2.10 -2.34
CA ARG A 52 -14.71 -2.71 -3.54
C ARG A 52 -13.71 -3.58 -4.29
N LEU A 53 -12.51 -3.06 -4.52
CA LEU A 53 -11.44 -3.70 -5.25
C LEU A 53 -11.02 -5.02 -4.58
N LEU A 54 -10.64 -4.97 -3.30
CA LEU A 54 -10.24 -6.15 -2.54
C LEU A 54 -11.36 -7.18 -2.40
N SER A 55 -12.62 -6.73 -2.28
CA SER A 55 -13.76 -7.65 -2.26
C SER A 55 -13.97 -8.36 -3.59
N HIS A 56 -13.64 -7.72 -4.71
CA HIS A 56 -13.72 -8.32 -6.03
C HIS A 56 -12.60 -9.34 -6.25
N VAL A 57 -11.34 -8.93 -6.06
CA VAL A 57 -10.17 -9.77 -6.41
C VAL A 57 -9.97 -10.94 -5.44
N LEU A 58 -10.29 -10.77 -4.16
CA LEU A 58 -10.12 -11.82 -3.15
C LEU A 58 -11.34 -12.74 -2.98
N ARG A 59 -12.39 -12.56 -3.80
CA ARG A 59 -13.63 -13.32 -3.66
C ARG A 59 -13.43 -14.84 -3.78
N LYS A 60 -12.54 -15.26 -4.66
CA LYS A 60 -12.28 -16.68 -4.96
C LYS A 60 -11.05 -17.24 -4.25
N SER A 61 -10.19 -16.37 -3.71
CA SER A 61 -8.97 -16.82 -3.05
C SER A 61 -9.22 -17.14 -1.58
N ASN A 62 -8.87 -18.35 -1.17
CA ASN A 62 -8.83 -18.77 0.23
C ASN A 62 -7.43 -18.62 0.86
N ARG A 63 -6.43 -18.25 0.08
CA ARG A 63 -5.07 -18.07 0.55
C ARG A 63 -4.94 -16.84 1.42
N ARG A 64 -4.07 -16.93 2.41
CA ARG A 64 -3.59 -15.84 3.22
C ARG A 64 -2.14 -15.54 2.79
N GLY A 65 -1.90 -14.39 2.22
CA GLY A 65 -0.59 -13.94 1.75
C GLY A 65 -0.34 -12.49 2.14
N SER A 66 0.53 -11.79 1.41
CA SER A 66 0.76 -10.36 1.62
C SER A 66 0.01 -9.49 0.62
N PHE A 67 -0.23 -8.25 1.03
CA PHE A 67 -0.57 -7.12 0.16
C PHE A 67 0.68 -6.25 0.00
N VAL A 68 1.03 -5.88 -1.23
CA VAL A 68 2.19 -5.00 -1.49
C VAL A 68 1.77 -3.84 -2.39
N ASP A 69 2.06 -2.61 -1.94
CA ASP A 69 1.77 -1.37 -2.66
C ASP A 69 3.07 -0.69 -3.12
N PHE A 70 3.23 -0.55 -4.42
CA PHE A 70 4.36 0.13 -5.05
C PHE A 70 3.99 1.60 -5.34
N GLY A 71 4.72 2.53 -4.72
CA GLY A 71 4.36 3.94 -4.66
C GLY A 71 3.30 4.18 -3.59
N SER A 72 3.55 3.67 -2.39
CA SER A 72 2.54 3.62 -1.33
C SER A 72 2.16 4.97 -0.72
N GLY A 73 2.88 6.05 -1.06
CA GLY A 73 2.60 7.37 -0.54
C GLY A 73 2.57 7.42 0.99
N THR A 74 1.52 8.00 1.54
CA THR A 74 1.28 8.02 3.00
C THR A 74 0.79 6.69 3.57
N GLY A 75 0.74 5.62 2.75
CA GLY A 75 0.37 4.28 3.17
C GLY A 75 -1.14 3.98 3.19
N LYS A 76 -1.99 4.86 2.66
CA LYS A 76 -3.47 4.69 2.73
C LYS A 76 -3.93 3.33 2.19
N ALA A 77 -3.41 2.87 1.06
CA ALA A 77 -3.78 1.57 0.51
C ALA A 77 -3.28 0.42 1.40
N VAL A 78 -2.06 0.54 1.95
CA VAL A 78 -1.45 -0.43 2.86
C VAL A 78 -2.30 -0.62 4.11
N PHE A 79 -2.67 0.48 4.79
CA PHE A 79 -3.51 0.41 5.99
C PHE A 79 -4.94 -0.02 5.67
N SER A 80 -5.49 0.44 4.52
CA SER A 80 -6.81 -0.01 4.07
C SER A 80 -6.88 -1.52 3.86
N ALA A 81 -5.87 -2.11 3.23
CA ALA A 81 -5.81 -3.55 3.01
C ALA A 81 -5.79 -4.32 4.33
N ALA A 82 -4.94 -3.89 5.27
CA ALA A 82 -4.83 -4.49 6.60
C ALA A 82 -6.14 -4.44 7.39
N LEU A 83 -6.88 -3.32 7.29
CA LEU A 83 -8.13 -3.12 8.02
C LEU A 83 -9.34 -3.80 7.36
N LEU A 84 -9.39 -3.79 6.02
CA LEU A 84 -10.53 -4.33 5.27
C LEU A 84 -10.54 -5.86 5.20
N LYS A 85 -9.36 -6.47 5.14
CA LYS A 85 -9.21 -7.91 4.90
C LYS A 85 -8.15 -8.54 5.82
N PRO A 86 -8.24 -8.33 7.15
CA PRO A 86 -7.22 -8.81 8.09
C PRO A 86 -7.01 -10.32 8.07
N SER A 87 -8.06 -11.09 7.78
CA SER A 87 -7.95 -12.56 7.67
C SER A 87 -7.30 -13.04 6.36
N LYS A 88 -7.17 -12.17 5.36
CA LYS A 88 -6.61 -12.50 4.05
C LYS A 88 -5.12 -12.13 3.93
N PHE A 89 -4.62 -11.28 4.81
CA PHE A 89 -3.24 -10.82 4.75
C PHE A 89 -2.46 -11.20 6.00
N THR A 90 -1.22 -11.66 5.80
CA THR A 90 -0.21 -11.87 6.85
C THR A 90 0.56 -10.59 7.10
N CYS A 91 0.86 -9.88 6.01
CA CYS A 91 1.57 -8.62 5.96
C CYS A 91 0.88 -7.68 4.97
N SER A 92 0.90 -6.39 5.26
CA SER A 92 0.59 -5.35 4.30
C SER A 92 1.82 -4.45 4.17
N ALA A 93 2.44 -4.45 2.99
CA ALA A 93 3.70 -3.79 2.73
C ALA A 93 3.53 -2.61 1.78
N GLY A 94 4.39 -1.59 1.91
CA GLY A 94 4.46 -0.46 1.01
C GLY A 94 5.90 -0.08 0.70
N ALA A 95 6.18 0.21 -0.57
CA ALA A 95 7.42 0.77 -1.04
C ALA A 95 7.18 2.20 -1.53
N GLU A 96 7.84 3.19 -0.92
CA GLU A 96 7.72 4.59 -1.28
C GLU A 96 9.09 5.21 -1.48
N TYR A 97 9.23 5.95 -2.57
CA TYR A 97 10.48 6.62 -2.93
C TYR A 97 10.66 7.95 -2.19
N MET A 98 9.56 8.71 -2.05
CA MET A 98 9.58 10.04 -1.46
C MET A 98 9.69 9.95 0.06
N GLU A 99 10.80 10.49 0.60
CA GLU A 99 11.15 10.41 2.03
C GLU A 99 10.04 10.90 2.94
N SER A 100 9.51 12.06 2.64
CA SER A 100 8.49 12.72 3.44
C SER A 100 7.15 11.96 3.49
N LEU A 101 6.74 11.35 2.38
CA LEU A 101 5.54 10.50 2.35
C LEU A 101 5.78 9.21 3.13
N HIS A 102 6.96 8.59 2.93
CA HIS A 102 7.36 7.41 3.68
C HIS A 102 7.41 7.67 5.19
N ASP A 103 8.03 8.78 5.62
CA ASP A 103 8.14 9.14 7.03
C ASP A 103 6.77 9.37 7.67
N HIS A 104 5.86 10.05 6.95
CA HIS A 104 4.49 10.22 7.40
C HIS A 104 3.75 8.87 7.53
N ALA A 105 3.90 7.97 6.57
CA ALA A 105 3.35 6.61 6.66
C ALA A 105 3.91 5.83 7.87
N CYS A 106 5.21 5.97 8.15
CA CYS A 106 5.85 5.38 9.33
C CYS A 106 5.28 5.95 10.64
N GLU A 107 5.04 7.25 10.68
CA GLU A 107 4.41 7.91 11.83
C GLU A 107 3.01 7.37 12.09
N ILE A 108 2.16 7.25 11.06
CA ILE A 108 0.82 6.66 11.17
C ILE A 108 0.91 5.21 11.66
N ARG A 109 1.82 4.41 11.09
CA ARG A 109 2.04 3.03 11.54
C ARG A 109 2.37 2.98 13.03
N ASP A 110 3.30 3.78 13.48
CA ASP A 110 3.87 3.68 14.84
C ASP A 110 2.98 4.34 15.89
N LYS A 111 2.40 5.53 15.60
CA LYS A 111 1.56 6.27 16.54
C LYS A 111 0.10 5.83 16.57
N HIS A 112 -0.42 5.25 15.48
CA HIS A 112 -1.83 4.91 15.39
C HIS A 112 -2.07 3.42 15.19
N TYR A 113 -1.53 2.81 14.13
CA TYR A 113 -1.81 1.41 13.82
C TYR A 113 -1.32 0.46 14.92
N LYS A 114 -0.03 0.53 15.28
CA LYS A 114 0.57 -0.38 16.27
C LYS A 114 0.08 -0.16 17.69
N THR A 115 -0.14 1.11 18.08
CA THR A 115 -0.40 1.45 19.49
C THR A 115 -1.87 1.50 19.85
N ARG A 116 -2.76 1.70 18.86
CA ARG A 116 -4.19 1.89 19.09
C ARG A 116 -5.05 0.91 18.29
N VAL A 117 -4.94 0.94 16.97
CA VAL A 117 -5.88 0.24 16.07
C VAL A 117 -5.72 -1.27 16.17
N LYS A 118 -4.51 -1.78 15.99
CA LYS A 118 -4.23 -3.21 16.05
C LYS A 118 -4.59 -3.82 17.40
N PRO A 119 -4.11 -3.30 18.55
CA PRO A 119 -4.46 -3.86 19.87
C PRO A 119 -5.96 -3.83 20.14
N LEU A 120 -6.65 -2.76 19.74
CA LEU A 120 -8.10 -2.63 19.94
C LEU A 120 -8.87 -3.70 19.15
N ILE A 121 -8.52 -3.93 17.89
CA ILE A 121 -9.17 -4.93 17.06
C ILE A 121 -8.91 -6.33 17.59
N GLU A 122 -7.64 -6.66 17.94
CA GLU A 122 -7.27 -7.96 18.49
C GLU A 122 -7.89 -8.21 19.87
N HIS A 123 -8.12 -7.17 20.67
CA HIS A 123 -8.88 -7.27 21.93
C HIS A 123 -10.37 -7.56 21.68
N MET A 124 -10.99 -6.86 20.71
CA MET A 124 -12.41 -7.10 20.38
C MET A 124 -12.66 -8.43 19.67
N TYR A 125 -11.67 -8.95 18.96
CA TYR A 125 -11.73 -10.17 18.16
C TYR A 125 -10.49 -11.03 18.41
N PRO A 126 -10.43 -11.79 19.51
CA PRO A 126 -9.21 -12.50 19.94
C PRO A 126 -8.67 -13.52 18.92
N ASP A 127 -9.55 -14.09 18.11
CA ASP A 127 -9.17 -15.05 17.06
C ASP A 127 -8.64 -14.38 15.79
N LEU A 128 -8.76 -13.05 15.70
CA LEU A 128 -8.35 -12.29 14.54
C LEU A 128 -6.93 -11.75 14.73
N LYS A 129 -5.98 -12.28 13.96
CA LYS A 129 -4.62 -11.73 13.90
C LYS A 129 -4.54 -10.65 12.83
N MET A 130 -4.30 -9.42 13.29
CA MET A 130 -4.08 -8.29 12.38
C MET A 130 -2.77 -8.42 11.62
N PRO A 131 -2.73 -8.09 10.31
CA PRO A 131 -1.51 -8.10 9.52
C PRO A 131 -0.41 -7.23 10.15
N SER A 132 0.85 -7.59 9.91
CA SER A 132 1.96 -6.68 10.15
C SER A 132 1.97 -5.60 9.06
N ILE A 133 2.41 -4.38 9.42
CA ILE A 133 2.65 -3.30 8.45
C ILE A 133 4.15 -3.17 8.25
N TYR A 134 4.59 -3.33 7.00
CA TYR A 134 5.96 -3.11 6.59
C TYR A 134 6.01 -1.96 5.59
N LEU A 135 6.85 -0.96 5.85
CA LEU A 135 7.04 0.20 4.99
C LEU A 135 8.53 0.34 4.72
N GLU A 136 8.88 0.52 3.46
CA GLU A 136 10.25 0.66 3.00
C GLU A 136 10.39 1.92 2.15
N ARG A 137 11.39 2.73 2.48
CA ARG A 137 11.83 3.78 1.57
C ARG A 137 12.69 3.15 0.47
N SER A 138 12.13 3.01 -0.70
CA SER A 138 12.79 2.30 -1.80
C SER A 138 12.36 2.86 -3.16
N ASP A 139 13.30 2.95 -4.07
CA ASP A 139 12.98 3.05 -5.48
C ASP A 139 12.64 1.66 -5.99
N PHE A 140 11.34 1.38 -6.15
CA PHE A 140 10.90 0.07 -6.63
C PHE A 140 11.33 -0.25 -8.08
N ARG A 141 11.89 0.72 -8.81
CA ARG A 141 12.55 0.50 -10.11
C ARG A 141 13.96 -0.08 -9.94
N ALA A 142 14.51 -0.03 -8.71
CA ALA A 142 15.83 -0.59 -8.45
C ALA A 142 15.84 -2.11 -8.65
N HIS A 143 16.97 -2.64 -9.12
CA HIS A 143 17.11 -4.07 -9.35
C HIS A 143 17.18 -4.91 -8.07
N ARG A 144 17.26 -4.28 -6.91
CA ARG A 144 17.35 -4.96 -5.61
C ARG A 144 16.51 -4.23 -4.58
N TRP A 145 15.59 -4.97 -4.01
CA TRP A 145 14.81 -4.59 -2.83
C TRP A 145 15.42 -5.24 -1.58
N SER A 146 15.01 -4.77 -0.40
CA SER A 146 15.37 -5.48 0.83
C SER A 146 14.81 -6.90 0.83
N GLU A 147 15.42 -7.79 1.61
CA GLU A 147 14.93 -9.15 1.81
C GLU A 147 13.46 -9.16 2.26
N LYS A 148 13.10 -8.29 3.19
CA LYS A 148 11.72 -8.18 3.69
C LYS A 148 10.69 -7.75 2.64
N LEU A 149 11.05 -6.81 1.76
CA LEU A 149 10.16 -6.41 0.67
C LEU A 149 10.06 -7.54 -0.37
N SER A 150 11.17 -8.18 -0.68
CA SER A 150 11.22 -9.32 -1.60
C SER A 150 10.39 -10.50 -1.07
N ASP A 151 10.48 -10.81 0.21
CA ASP A 151 9.66 -11.83 0.87
C ASP A 151 8.17 -11.48 0.82
N ALA A 152 7.82 -10.22 1.07
CA ALA A 152 6.44 -9.76 0.96
C ALA A 152 5.90 -9.89 -0.47
N VAL A 153 6.71 -9.58 -1.48
CA VAL A 153 6.35 -9.75 -2.89
C VAL A 153 6.22 -11.23 -3.24
N SER A 154 7.16 -12.06 -2.79
CA SER A 154 7.12 -13.51 -3.04
C SER A 154 5.86 -14.18 -2.46
N ASP A 155 5.43 -13.78 -1.26
CA ASP A 155 4.20 -14.29 -0.60
C ASP A 155 2.94 -13.51 -1.01
N ALA A 156 2.99 -12.63 -1.99
CA ALA A 156 1.87 -11.75 -2.29
C ALA A 156 0.62 -12.52 -2.76
N SER A 157 -0.53 -12.12 -2.22
CA SER A 157 -1.85 -12.41 -2.81
C SER A 157 -2.31 -11.25 -3.69
N VAL A 158 -1.87 -10.03 -3.36
CA VAL A 158 -2.20 -8.83 -4.13
C VAL A 158 -0.97 -7.94 -4.24
N LEU A 159 -0.58 -7.64 -5.45
CA LEU A 159 0.35 -6.57 -5.80
C LEU A 159 -0.46 -5.38 -6.31
N PHE A 160 -0.16 -4.20 -5.82
CA PHE A 160 -0.88 -2.98 -6.12
C PHE A 160 0.10 -1.90 -6.58
N ALA A 161 -0.22 -1.22 -7.68
CA ALA A 161 0.56 -0.12 -8.21
C ALA A 161 -0.38 0.92 -8.83
N HIS A 162 -0.95 1.75 -7.97
CA HIS A 162 -1.95 2.73 -8.37
C HIS A 162 -1.39 4.15 -8.29
N SER A 163 -0.56 4.50 -9.26
CA SER A 163 -0.20 5.89 -9.47
C SER A 163 -0.75 6.38 -10.80
N THR A 164 -1.34 7.57 -10.78
CA THR A 164 -1.84 8.20 -12.02
C THR A 164 -0.71 8.52 -12.98
N MET A 165 0.51 8.54 -12.48
CA MET A 165 1.71 8.97 -13.20
C MET A 165 2.63 7.82 -13.61
N PHE A 166 2.35 6.59 -13.19
CA PHE A 166 3.10 5.44 -13.69
C PHE A 166 2.75 5.21 -15.16
N ASP A 167 3.74 5.34 -16.01
CA ASP A 167 3.59 5.05 -17.41
C ASP A 167 3.59 3.53 -17.68
N LYS A 168 3.28 3.16 -18.91
CA LYS A 168 3.23 1.75 -19.30
C LYS A 168 4.60 1.07 -19.20
N SER A 169 5.68 1.80 -19.46
CA SER A 169 7.05 1.28 -19.38
C SER A 169 7.42 0.92 -17.95
N MET A 170 7.12 1.81 -17.02
CA MET A 170 7.33 1.59 -15.57
C MET A 170 6.52 0.41 -15.06
N LEU A 171 5.23 0.33 -15.41
CA LEU A 171 4.38 -0.79 -15.01
C LEU A 171 4.83 -2.12 -15.62
N SER A 172 5.29 -2.11 -16.88
CA SER A 172 5.83 -3.32 -17.52
C SER A 172 7.13 -3.78 -16.85
N HIS A 173 7.99 -2.84 -16.48
CA HIS A 173 9.22 -3.14 -15.75
C HIS A 173 8.91 -3.74 -14.36
N LEU A 174 7.99 -3.14 -13.64
CA LEU A 174 7.53 -3.62 -12.33
C LEU A 174 6.91 -5.02 -12.43
N ALA A 175 6.03 -5.24 -13.42
CA ALA A 175 5.42 -6.54 -13.66
C ALA A 175 6.48 -7.63 -13.94
N LYS A 176 7.52 -7.31 -14.72
CA LYS A 176 8.62 -8.24 -15.00
C LYS A 176 9.40 -8.61 -13.73
N ILE A 177 9.78 -7.61 -12.92
CA ILE A 177 10.52 -7.87 -11.67
C ILE A 177 9.66 -8.70 -10.70
N THR A 178 8.38 -8.37 -10.58
CA THR A 178 7.48 -9.08 -9.67
C THR A 178 7.20 -10.51 -10.13
N GLN A 179 7.08 -10.74 -11.44
CA GLN A 179 6.87 -12.07 -12.01
C GLN A 179 7.97 -13.06 -11.63
N ASP A 180 9.24 -12.60 -11.59
CA ASP A 180 10.38 -13.43 -11.23
C ASP A 180 10.42 -13.76 -9.72
N LEU A 181 9.76 -12.96 -8.87
CA LEU A 181 9.78 -13.10 -7.42
C LEU A 181 8.52 -13.79 -6.87
N VAL A 182 7.38 -13.63 -7.52
CA VAL A 182 6.10 -14.17 -7.04
C VAL A 182 6.12 -15.69 -7.09
N SER A 183 5.88 -16.30 -5.92
CA SER A 183 5.85 -17.77 -5.77
C SER A 183 4.46 -18.37 -5.98
N ASN A 184 3.44 -17.52 -6.20
CA ASN A 184 2.04 -17.93 -6.22
C ASN A 184 1.35 -17.57 -7.53
N GLU A 185 0.83 -18.56 -8.21
CA GLU A 185 0.09 -18.42 -9.47
C GLU A 185 -1.22 -17.62 -9.33
N ASP A 186 -1.82 -17.62 -8.12
CA ASP A 186 -3.06 -16.88 -7.81
C ASP A 186 -2.81 -15.40 -7.43
N THR A 187 -1.59 -14.89 -7.56
CA THR A 187 -1.28 -13.49 -7.23
C THR A 187 -1.93 -12.55 -8.23
N VAL A 188 -2.69 -11.59 -7.70
CA VAL A 188 -3.35 -10.57 -8.51
C VAL A 188 -2.50 -9.31 -8.54
N PHE A 189 -2.13 -8.84 -9.71
CA PHE A 189 -1.48 -7.56 -9.89
C PHE A 189 -2.47 -6.51 -10.39
N ILE A 190 -2.68 -5.49 -9.59
CA ILE A 190 -3.63 -4.41 -9.84
C ILE A 190 -2.88 -3.15 -10.18
N THR A 191 -3.19 -2.58 -11.33
CA THR A 191 -2.67 -1.28 -11.75
C THR A 191 -3.82 -0.31 -12.02
N LYS A 192 -3.50 0.96 -12.26
CA LYS A 192 -4.47 1.96 -12.71
C LYS A 192 -5.23 1.52 -13.99
N TYR A 193 -4.58 0.76 -14.86
CA TYR A 193 -5.12 0.44 -16.18
C TYR A 193 -5.77 -0.94 -16.25
N ASN A 194 -5.28 -1.92 -15.46
CA ASN A 194 -5.71 -3.31 -15.58
C ASN A 194 -5.57 -4.07 -14.27
N ILE A 195 -6.29 -5.19 -14.19
CA ILE A 195 -6.13 -6.23 -13.19
C ILE A 195 -5.58 -7.45 -13.93
N TYR A 196 -4.41 -7.93 -13.54
CA TYR A 196 -3.77 -9.13 -14.05
C TYR A 196 -3.94 -10.24 -13.02
N ILE A 197 -4.40 -11.41 -13.47
CA ILE A 197 -4.65 -12.61 -12.65
C ILE A 197 -3.80 -13.73 -13.20
#